data_3b1adec79dfbde82b87dd8ed30ce4b2e
#
_entry.id   3b1adec79dfbde82b87dd8ed30ce4b2e
#
_cell.length_a   1.000
_cell.length_b   1.000
_cell.length_c   1.000
_cell.angle_alpha   90.00
_cell.angle_beta   90.00
_cell.angle_gamma   90.00
#
_symmetry.space_group_name_H-M   'P 1'
#
loop_
_entity.id
_entity.type
_entity.pdbx_description
1 polymer ?
#
loop_
_entity_poly.entity_id
_entity_poly.type
_entity_poly.pdbx_seq_one_letter_code
_entity_poly.pdbx_strand_id
1 'polypeptide(L)'
;MMNTLFLLLTFLLITSAAWAQTPLSDGKTFTGWEGDTTKQWRIEEGAFTSGSLEKKQPYNDYLATTKEFGDFELTLKWKLEGTEGFVNGGVQFRSKRVPKGTEVSGFQADLGAGYDGALYDHIRRSKVIQRPTKEVLEKARKPVGEWNDYRVLAEGSRIQIWLNGVQTVDYTETDPTVETTGIIAVQIHGNSTAIVRYKDIAITELTAGHAIEPAAKVMLFDGKSLDGWIPFSPEVGKGKEDNSTGVKVWSVRDGVIHCEGKPKGYLRTSKDYANYQLHLEWRWDGKPTNSGVLLHKSGPDILWPTSIEAQLMHENAGDFYLINLSSMTVNGKQVGPVEKPYLRAKKQELSNENPPGEWNS
;
A
#
# COMPACT_ATOMS: atom_id res chain seq x y z
N MET A 1 -40.34 31.58 35.25
CA MET A 1 -40.40 31.40 33.80
C MET A 1 -39.11 30.73 33.39
N MET A 2 -39.16 29.42 33.15
CA MET A 2 -38.01 28.62 32.71
C MET A 2 -37.93 28.65 31.18
N ASN A 3 -36.85 29.19 30.62
CA ASN A 3 -36.59 29.12 29.20
C ASN A 3 -35.88 27.80 28.89
N THR A 4 -36.57 26.89 28.24
CA THR A 4 -36.01 25.63 27.74
C THR A 4 -35.44 25.88 26.36
N LEU A 5 -34.13 25.76 26.23
CA LEU A 5 -33.42 25.83 24.95
C LEU A 5 -33.45 24.44 24.29
N PHE A 6 -34.15 24.31 23.17
CA PHE A 6 -34.11 23.11 22.34
C PHE A 6 -32.89 23.17 21.42
N LEU A 7 -31.92 22.28 21.61
CA LEU A 7 -30.82 22.06 20.69
C LEU A 7 -31.28 21.02 19.66
N LEU A 8 -31.45 21.46 18.41
CA LEU A 8 -31.72 20.56 17.28
C LEU A 8 -30.38 19.95 16.85
N LEU A 9 -30.12 18.68 17.20
CA LEU A 9 -29.01 17.91 16.68
C LEU A 9 -29.41 17.34 15.31
N THR A 10 -29.00 18.00 14.23
CA THR A 10 -29.06 17.42 12.89
C THR A 10 -27.96 16.38 12.76
N PHE A 11 -28.31 15.11 12.83
CA PHE A 11 -27.44 14.02 12.40
C PHE A 11 -27.35 14.05 10.87
N LEU A 12 -26.24 14.56 10.34
CA LEU A 12 -25.86 14.35 8.95
C LEU A 12 -25.34 12.90 8.82
N LEU A 13 -26.18 12.00 8.35
CA LEU A 13 -25.75 10.68 7.91
C LEU A 13 -24.90 10.88 6.65
N ILE A 14 -23.57 11.02 6.82
CA ILE A 14 -22.64 10.90 5.73
C ILE A 14 -22.53 9.40 5.45
N THR A 15 -23.32 8.92 4.51
CA THR A 15 -23.09 7.61 3.91
C THR A 15 -21.72 7.69 3.22
N SER A 16 -20.72 7.02 3.78
CA SER A 16 -19.50 6.73 3.04
C SER A 16 -19.92 6.02 1.77
N ALA A 17 -19.81 6.67 0.61
CA ALA A 17 -19.86 5.99 -0.66
C ALA A 17 -18.64 5.06 -0.68
N ALA A 18 -18.83 3.83 -0.22
CA ALA A 18 -17.91 2.75 -0.55
C ALA A 18 -17.89 2.72 -2.08
N TRP A 19 -16.73 2.93 -2.67
CA TRP A 19 -16.55 2.84 -4.12
C TRP A 19 -17.06 1.47 -4.54
N ALA A 20 -18.17 1.45 -5.28
CA ALA A 20 -18.75 0.21 -5.72
C ALA A 20 -17.79 -0.42 -6.73
N GLN A 21 -17.22 -1.54 -6.35
CA GLN A 21 -16.41 -2.35 -7.24
C GLN A 21 -17.26 -2.73 -8.46
N THR A 22 -16.80 -2.40 -9.66
CA THR A 22 -17.48 -2.70 -10.91
C THR A 22 -17.06 -4.09 -11.38
N PRO A 23 -17.98 -5.04 -11.49
CA PRO A 23 -17.67 -6.35 -12.07
C PRO A 23 -17.20 -6.19 -13.54
N LEU A 24 -16.06 -6.77 -13.88
CA LEU A 24 -15.57 -6.90 -15.25
C LEU A 24 -16.01 -8.21 -15.90
N SER A 25 -16.46 -9.20 -15.10
CA SER A 25 -17.03 -10.45 -15.61
C SER A 25 -18.37 -10.74 -14.91
N ASP A 26 -19.33 -11.19 -15.68
CA ASP A 26 -20.66 -11.63 -15.20
C ASP A 26 -20.73 -13.16 -15.01
N GLY A 27 -19.65 -13.86 -15.34
CA GLY A 27 -19.57 -15.33 -15.31
C GLY A 27 -20.44 -16.05 -16.36
N LYS A 28 -21.04 -15.32 -17.31
CA LYS A 28 -21.99 -15.86 -18.30
C LYS A 28 -21.67 -15.46 -19.73
N THR A 29 -21.09 -14.29 -19.92
CA THR A 29 -20.77 -13.75 -21.26
C THR A 29 -19.34 -13.20 -21.31
N PHE A 30 -18.84 -12.96 -22.51
CA PHE A 30 -17.59 -12.24 -22.74
C PHE A 30 -17.81 -10.74 -23.00
N THR A 31 -18.94 -10.21 -22.59
CA THR A 31 -19.23 -8.78 -22.78
C THR A 31 -18.16 -7.91 -22.13
N GLY A 32 -17.58 -6.98 -22.91
CA GLY A 32 -16.48 -6.13 -22.48
C GLY A 32 -15.08 -6.77 -22.60
N TRP A 33 -15.01 -7.98 -23.14
CA TRP A 33 -13.76 -8.71 -23.38
C TRP A 33 -13.60 -9.09 -24.85
N GLU A 34 -12.36 -9.16 -25.31
CA GLU A 34 -11.96 -9.59 -26.65
C GLU A 34 -10.86 -10.65 -26.61
N GLY A 35 -10.90 -11.59 -27.54
CA GLY A 35 -9.97 -12.72 -27.67
C GLY A 35 -10.61 -13.83 -28.51
N ASP A 36 -9.94 -14.98 -28.64
CA ASP A 36 -10.56 -16.13 -29.32
C ASP A 36 -11.54 -16.85 -28.40
N THR A 37 -12.75 -16.32 -28.32
CA THR A 37 -13.88 -16.88 -27.55
C THR A 37 -14.59 -18.01 -28.26
N THR A 38 -14.15 -18.40 -29.46
CA THR A 38 -14.73 -19.49 -30.24
C THR A 38 -13.99 -20.80 -30.09
N LYS A 39 -12.67 -20.77 -29.84
CA LYS A 39 -11.80 -21.96 -29.77
C LYS A 39 -10.96 -22.04 -28.52
N GLN A 40 -10.52 -20.89 -28.01
CA GLN A 40 -9.51 -20.82 -26.97
C GLN A 40 -10.12 -20.57 -25.58
N TRP A 41 -11.00 -19.56 -25.49
CA TRP A 41 -11.64 -19.17 -24.24
C TRP A 41 -13.08 -19.63 -24.18
N ARG A 42 -13.51 -20.13 -23.05
CA ARG A 42 -14.87 -20.58 -22.74
C ARG A 42 -15.26 -20.16 -21.33
N ILE A 43 -16.54 -20.22 -21.02
CA ILE A 43 -17.04 -19.96 -19.68
C ILE A 43 -17.48 -21.28 -19.08
N GLU A 44 -16.88 -21.67 -17.96
CA GLU A 44 -17.21 -22.86 -17.20
C GLU A 44 -17.37 -22.50 -15.73
N GLU A 45 -18.49 -22.88 -15.12
CA GLU A 45 -18.78 -22.61 -13.68
C GLU A 45 -18.58 -21.14 -13.29
N GLY A 46 -18.96 -20.23 -14.17
CA GLY A 46 -18.83 -18.77 -13.95
C GLY A 46 -17.42 -18.22 -14.11
N ALA A 47 -16.47 -19.03 -14.60
CA ALA A 47 -15.08 -18.63 -14.80
C ALA A 47 -14.69 -18.56 -16.28
N PHE A 48 -13.92 -17.57 -16.67
CA PHE A 48 -13.17 -17.59 -17.93
C PHE A 48 -12.13 -18.70 -17.87
N THR A 49 -12.26 -19.66 -18.73
CA THR A 49 -11.46 -20.89 -18.74
C THR A 49 -10.72 -21.04 -20.06
N SER A 50 -9.45 -21.38 -19.99
CA SER A 50 -8.64 -21.69 -21.18
C SER A 50 -7.71 -22.88 -20.91
N GLY A 51 -7.34 -23.56 -22.01
CA GLY A 51 -6.47 -24.73 -21.97
C GLY A 51 -7.18 -26.06 -21.72
N SER A 52 -6.39 -27.12 -21.54
CA SER A 52 -6.83 -28.49 -21.34
C SER A 52 -5.75 -29.28 -20.60
N LEU A 53 -6.17 -30.28 -19.79
CA LEU A 53 -5.25 -31.25 -19.17
C LEU A 53 -4.91 -32.43 -20.09
N GLU A 54 -5.52 -32.47 -21.30
CA GLU A 54 -5.30 -33.54 -22.28
C GLU A 54 -4.52 -33.07 -23.51
N LYS A 55 -4.54 -31.78 -23.79
CA LYS A 55 -3.93 -31.20 -24.99
C LYS A 55 -2.96 -30.07 -24.63
N LYS A 56 -1.80 -30.11 -25.27
CA LYS A 56 -0.78 -29.07 -25.12
C LYS A 56 -1.29 -27.75 -25.69
N GLN A 57 -1.18 -26.67 -24.89
CA GLN A 57 -1.35 -25.30 -25.33
C GLN A 57 -0.14 -24.88 -26.18
N PRO A 58 -0.32 -24.57 -27.47
CA PRO A 58 0.83 -24.38 -28.36
C PRO A 58 1.50 -23.00 -28.19
N TYR A 59 0.75 -21.96 -27.84
CA TYR A 59 1.22 -20.57 -27.73
C TYR A 59 0.49 -19.84 -26.61
N ASN A 60 1.02 -18.67 -26.24
CA ASN A 60 0.34 -17.79 -25.30
C ASN A 60 -0.96 -17.28 -25.91
N ASP A 61 -2.00 -17.22 -25.09
CA ASP A 61 -3.26 -16.61 -25.50
C ASP A 61 -3.85 -15.76 -24.39
N TYR A 62 -4.55 -14.71 -24.76
CA TYR A 62 -5.03 -13.69 -23.85
C TYR A 62 -6.50 -13.32 -24.14
N LEU A 63 -7.28 -13.25 -23.09
CA LEU A 63 -8.59 -12.63 -23.10
C LEU A 63 -8.45 -11.25 -22.44
N ALA A 64 -8.71 -10.18 -23.17
CA ALA A 64 -8.42 -8.82 -22.76
C ALA A 64 -9.68 -7.94 -22.71
N THR A 65 -9.69 -6.94 -21.85
CA THR A 65 -10.75 -5.94 -21.83
C THR A 65 -10.73 -5.08 -23.09
N THR A 66 -11.91 -4.67 -23.56
CA THR A 66 -12.04 -3.71 -24.66
C THR A 66 -11.82 -2.27 -24.20
N LYS A 67 -11.90 -2.01 -22.90
CA LYS A 67 -11.64 -0.74 -22.23
C LYS A 67 -10.24 -0.71 -21.64
N GLU A 68 -9.59 0.44 -21.70
CA GLU A 68 -8.35 0.72 -20.98
C GLU A 68 -8.65 1.32 -19.60
N PHE A 69 -7.73 1.10 -18.67
CA PHE A 69 -7.81 1.58 -17.29
C PHE A 69 -6.50 2.27 -16.90
N GLY A 70 -6.60 3.35 -16.13
CA GLY A 70 -5.46 4.11 -15.59
C GLY A 70 -5.09 3.65 -14.19
N ASP A 71 -5.48 4.43 -13.20
CA ASP A 71 -5.32 4.09 -11.79
C ASP A 71 -6.51 3.26 -11.33
N PHE A 72 -6.24 2.14 -10.66
CA PHE A 72 -7.29 1.20 -10.25
C PHE A 72 -6.85 0.26 -9.11
N GLU A 73 -7.85 -0.30 -8.45
CA GLU A 73 -7.74 -1.56 -7.69
C GLU A 73 -8.47 -2.66 -8.46
N LEU A 74 -7.76 -3.73 -8.82
CA LEU A 74 -8.29 -4.93 -9.46
C LEU A 74 -8.29 -6.08 -8.48
N THR A 75 -9.41 -6.79 -8.39
CA THR A 75 -9.50 -8.05 -7.64
C THR A 75 -10.02 -9.16 -8.54
N LEU A 76 -9.54 -10.36 -8.32
CA LEU A 76 -10.00 -11.55 -9.02
C LEU A 76 -9.61 -12.83 -8.29
N LYS A 77 -10.23 -13.93 -8.70
CA LYS A 77 -9.79 -15.27 -8.32
C LYS A 77 -9.23 -16.01 -9.52
N TRP A 78 -8.19 -16.78 -9.28
CA TRP A 78 -7.60 -17.63 -10.30
C TRP A 78 -7.33 -19.05 -9.77
N LYS A 79 -7.34 -20.00 -10.69
CA LYS A 79 -7.01 -21.40 -10.43
C LYS A 79 -6.23 -21.95 -11.62
N LEU A 80 -5.09 -22.58 -11.36
CA LEU A 80 -4.21 -23.15 -12.37
C LEU A 80 -3.91 -24.60 -12.02
N GLU A 81 -4.08 -25.47 -13.00
CA GLU A 81 -3.77 -26.89 -12.93
C GLU A 81 -3.01 -27.28 -14.20
N GLY A 82 -2.04 -28.16 -14.07
CA GLY A 82 -1.26 -28.63 -15.22
C GLY A 82 -0.42 -29.83 -14.91
N THR A 83 -0.02 -30.56 -15.95
CA THR A 83 0.70 -31.83 -15.84
C THR A 83 2.07 -31.78 -16.51
N GLU A 84 2.26 -30.94 -17.54
CA GLU A 84 3.49 -30.91 -18.32
C GLU A 84 3.84 -29.48 -18.79
N GLY A 85 5.13 -29.23 -18.99
CA GLY A 85 5.66 -28.02 -19.56
C GLY A 85 5.68 -26.84 -18.58
N PHE A 86 5.64 -25.65 -19.11
CA PHE A 86 5.64 -24.41 -18.32
C PHE A 86 4.23 -24.03 -17.90
N VAL A 87 3.74 -24.68 -16.82
CA VAL A 87 2.42 -24.46 -16.26
C VAL A 87 2.34 -23.08 -15.62
N ASN A 88 1.91 -22.10 -16.41
CA ASN A 88 1.91 -20.69 -16.04
C ASN A 88 0.73 -19.94 -16.71
N GLY A 89 0.41 -18.80 -16.14
CA GLY A 89 -0.56 -17.85 -16.62
C GLY A 89 -0.26 -16.48 -16.02
N GLY A 90 -1.20 -15.55 -16.14
CA GLY A 90 -0.98 -14.23 -15.59
C GLY A 90 -2.16 -13.30 -15.76
N VAL A 91 -2.10 -12.20 -15.04
CA VAL A 91 -3.02 -11.08 -15.15
C VAL A 91 -2.25 -9.87 -15.63
N GLN A 92 -2.44 -9.53 -16.89
CA GLN A 92 -1.84 -8.35 -17.51
C GLN A 92 -2.63 -7.10 -17.12
N PHE A 93 -1.93 -6.01 -16.91
CA PHE A 93 -2.54 -4.70 -16.65
C PHE A 93 -1.64 -3.57 -17.17
N ARG A 94 -2.24 -2.42 -17.44
CA ARG A 94 -1.55 -1.29 -18.07
C ARG A 94 -0.76 -1.78 -19.30
N SER A 95 -1.42 -2.57 -20.11
CA SER A 95 -0.82 -3.33 -21.21
C SER A 95 -1.45 -2.97 -22.54
N LYS A 96 -0.80 -3.34 -23.64
CA LYS A 96 -1.27 -3.13 -25.01
C LYS A 96 -1.23 -4.42 -25.81
N ARG A 97 -2.18 -4.60 -26.72
CA ARG A 97 -2.12 -5.65 -27.73
C ARG A 97 -0.90 -5.47 -28.62
N VAL A 98 -0.18 -6.55 -28.86
CA VAL A 98 0.86 -6.56 -29.89
C VAL A 98 0.21 -6.75 -31.25
N PRO A 99 0.50 -5.89 -32.24
CA PRO A 99 -0.09 -6.02 -33.57
C PRO A 99 0.20 -7.37 -34.23
N LYS A 100 -0.77 -7.94 -34.93
CA LYS A 100 -0.67 -9.19 -35.70
C LYS A 100 -0.40 -10.46 -34.88
N GLY A 101 -0.81 -10.51 -33.62
CA GLY A 101 -0.65 -11.68 -32.77
C GLY A 101 -1.67 -11.75 -31.65
N THR A 102 -1.58 -12.79 -30.84
CA THR A 102 -2.36 -12.93 -29.60
C THR A 102 -1.70 -12.23 -28.42
N GLU A 103 -0.44 -11.86 -28.54
CA GLU A 103 0.39 -11.34 -27.45
C GLU A 103 -0.06 -9.97 -26.92
N VAL A 104 0.30 -9.74 -25.65
CA VAL A 104 0.05 -8.50 -24.93
C VAL A 104 1.35 -8.04 -24.29
N SER A 105 1.68 -6.75 -24.38
CA SER A 105 2.89 -6.15 -23.83
C SER A 105 2.57 -5.24 -22.67
N GLY A 106 3.19 -5.42 -21.53
CA GLY A 106 3.03 -4.60 -20.33
C GLY A 106 3.28 -5.37 -19.03
N PHE A 107 2.77 -4.84 -17.92
CA PHE A 107 2.92 -5.47 -16.62
C PHE A 107 2.02 -6.71 -16.47
N GLN A 108 2.54 -7.72 -15.78
CA GLN A 108 1.83 -8.95 -15.45
C GLN A 108 2.00 -9.30 -13.97
N ALA A 109 0.89 -9.48 -13.28
CA ALA A 109 0.87 -10.25 -12.04
C ALA A 109 0.91 -11.72 -12.42
N ASP A 110 2.05 -12.34 -12.22
CA ASP A 110 2.38 -13.67 -12.72
C ASP A 110 1.85 -14.78 -11.80
N LEU A 111 1.54 -15.94 -12.36
CA LEU A 111 1.08 -17.11 -11.60
C LEU A 111 1.59 -18.41 -12.21
N GLY A 112 1.92 -19.36 -11.36
CA GLY A 112 2.43 -20.67 -11.73
C GLY A 112 3.93 -20.71 -12.02
N ALA A 113 4.46 -21.89 -12.23
CA ALA A 113 5.86 -22.17 -12.56
C ALA A 113 6.91 -21.49 -11.66
N GLY A 114 6.55 -21.19 -10.39
CA GLY A 114 7.43 -20.50 -9.44
C GLY A 114 7.45 -18.97 -9.57
N TYR A 115 6.52 -18.41 -10.34
CA TYR A 115 6.36 -16.96 -10.50
C TYR A 115 5.18 -16.38 -9.74
N ASP A 116 4.49 -17.19 -8.92
CA ASP A 116 3.31 -16.75 -8.19
C ASP A 116 3.56 -15.46 -7.42
N GLY A 117 2.70 -14.47 -7.64
CA GLY A 117 2.79 -13.18 -6.99
C GLY A 117 3.93 -12.28 -7.45
N ALA A 118 4.68 -12.63 -8.49
CA ALA A 118 5.71 -11.78 -9.06
C ALA A 118 5.11 -10.72 -9.99
N LEU A 119 5.82 -9.60 -10.13
CA LEU A 119 5.61 -8.61 -11.17
C LEU A 119 6.58 -8.89 -12.31
N TYR A 120 6.04 -9.21 -13.47
CA TYR A 120 6.78 -9.39 -14.72
C TYR A 120 6.45 -8.27 -15.70
N ASP A 121 7.38 -7.89 -16.53
CA ASP A 121 7.13 -6.95 -17.64
C ASP A 121 7.25 -7.71 -18.96
N HIS A 122 6.08 -8.09 -19.47
CA HIS A 122 5.97 -8.96 -20.64
C HIS A 122 6.23 -8.19 -21.94
N ILE A 123 7.05 -8.77 -22.81
CA ILE A 123 7.49 -8.22 -24.11
C ILE A 123 8.23 -6.89 -23.97
N ARG A 124 7.68 -5.86 -23.30
CA ARG A 124 8.30 -4.54 -23.23
C ARG A 124 9.75 -4.61 -22.72
N ARG A 125 9.98 -5.29 -21.56
CA ARG A 125 11.33 -5.52 -21.00
C ARG A 125 11.68 -7.01 -20.87
N SER A 126 10.72 -7.90 -21.04
CA SER A 126 10.86 -9.37 -20.96
C SER A 126 11.63 -9.83 -19.72
N LYS A 127 11.31 -9.26 -18.55
CA LYS A 127 11.99 -9.57 -17.29
C LYS A 127 11.10 -9.50 -16.08
N VAL A 128 11.47 -10.24 -15.05
CA VAL A 128 10.89 -10.06 -13.70
C VAL A 128 11.35 -8.73 -13.15
N ILE A 129 10.40 -7.91 -12.73
CA ILE A 129 10.64 -6.63 -12.09
C ILE A 129 10.85 -6.83 -10.59
N GLN A 130 9.94 -7.58 -9.95
CA GLN A 130 10.04 -7.90 -8.53
C GLN A 130 9.43 -9.27 -8.25
N ARG A 131 10.04 -10.02 -7.32
CA ARG A 131 9.53 -11.29 -6.82
C ARG A 131 9.32 -11.24 -5.31
N PRO A 132 8.31 -11.96 -4.77
CA PRO A 132 8.25 -12.21 -3.35
C PRO A 132 9.45 -13.05 -2.89
N THR A 133 9.85 -12.89 -1.64
CA THR A 133 10.81 -13.81 -1.03
C THR A 133 10.16 -15.19 -0.83
N LYS A 134 10.98 -16.22 -0.60
CA LYS A 134 10.48 -17.57 -0.35
C LYS A 134 9.54 -17.62 0.85
N GLU A 135 9.88 -16.90 1.93
CA GLU A 135 9.09 -16.84 3.16
C GLU A 135 7.73 -16.15 2.96
N VAL A 136 7.68 -15.11 2.12
CA VAL A 136 6.43 -14.44 1.73
C VAL A 136 5.57 -15.39 0.91
N LEU A 137 6.17 -16.07 -0.05
CA LEU A 137 5.46 -16.98 -0.93
C LEU A 137 4.89 -18.22 -0.19
N GLU A 138 5.63 -18.78 0.78
CA GLU A 138 5.15 -19.87 1.62
C GLU A 138 3.91 -19.49 2.43
N LYS A 139 3.81 -18.23 2.86
CA LYS A 139 2.62 -17.72 3.57
C LYS A 139 1.45 -17.43 2.62
N ALA A 140 1.75 -17.05 1.39
CA ALA A 140 0.76 -16.63 0.41
C ALA A 140 0.14 -17.80 -0.37
N ARG A 141 0.90 -18.86 -0.63
CA ARG A 141 0.47 -19.96 -1.50
C ARG A 141 -0.64 -20.80 -0.90
N LYS A 142 -1.56 -21.21 -1.78
CA LYS A 142 -2.49 -22.32 -1.56
C LYS A 142 -2.05 -23.57 -2.36
N PRO A 143 -2.54 -24.75 -2.01
CA PRO A 143 -2.32 -25.96 -2.79
C PRO A 143 -2.71 -25.80 -4.27
N VAL A 144 -2.02 -26.52 -5.15
CA VAL A 144 -2.36 -26.58 -6.58
C VAL A 144 -3.81 -27.03 -6.77
N GLY A 145 -4.53 -26.38 -7.66
CA GLY A 145 -5.94 -26.69 -7.92
C GLY A 145 -6.93 -26.01 -6.97
N GLU A 146 -6.47 -25.21 -6.04
CA GLU A 146 -7.32 -24.34 -5.22
C GLU A 146 -7.46 -22.95 -5.82
N TRP A 147 -8.58 -22.28 -5.50
CA TRP A 147 -8.79 -20.90 -5.88
C TRP A 147 -7.90 -19.96 -5.07
N ASN A 148 -7.13 -19.15 -5.77
CA ASN A 148 -6.30 -18.09 -5.21
C ASN A 148 -6.94 -16.74 -5.45
N ASP A 149 -6.72 -15.80 -4.52
CA ASP A 149 -7.17 -14.42 -4.62
C ASP A 149 -5.99 -13.53 -5.06
N TYR A 150 -6.20 -12.73 -6.10
CA TYR A 150 -5.31 -11.63 -6.45
C TYR A 150 -5.96 -10.29 -6.18
N ARG A 151 -5.17 -9.37 -5.66
CA ARG A 151 -5.45 -7.95 -5.60
C ARG A 151 -4.27 -7.21 -6.21
N VAL A 152 -4.53 -6.34 -7.17
CA VAL A 152 -3.55 -5.46 -7.80
C VAL A 152 -4.01 -4.03 -7.60
N LEU A 153 -3.17 -3.21 -6.95
CA LEU A 153 -3.38 -1.77 -6.85
C LEU A 153 -2.33 -1.08 -7.72
N ALA A 154 -2.79 -0.30 -8.69
CA ALA A 154 -1.96 0.47 -9.60
C ALA A 154 -2.39 1.95 -9.48
N GLU A 155 -1.55 2.77 -8.85
CA GLU A 155 -1.82 4.19 -8.59
C GLU A 155 -0.60 5.02 -9.01
N GLY A 156 -0.78 5.94 -9.96
CA GLY A 156 0.34 6.66 -10.57
C GLY A 156 1.42 5.68 -11.06
N SER A 157 2.64 5.84 -10.60
CA SER A 157 3.76 4.93 -10.91
C SER A 157 3.88 3.73 -9.98
N ARG A 158 3.11 3.67 -8.87
CA ARG A 158 3.21 2.59 -7.88
C ARG A 158 2.33 1.40 -8.25
N ILE A 159 2.88 0.21 -8.09
CA ILE A 159 2.20 -1.07 -8.33
C ILE A 159 2.38 -1.94 -7.09
N GLN A 160 1.28 -2.43 -6.55
CA GLN A 160 1.28 -3.34 -5.42
C GLN A 160 0.45 -4.58 -5.78
N ILE A 161 0.94 -5.77 -5.39
CA ILE A 161 0.25 -7.04 -5.64
C ILE A 161 0.12 -7.81 -4.33
N TRP A 162 -1.05 -8.39 -4.10
CA TRP A 162 -1.31 -9.32 -3.00
C TRP A 162 -1.80 -10.64 -3.55
N LEU A 163 -1.23 -11.72 -3.05
CA LEU A 163 -1.67 -13.09 -3.26
C LEU A 163 -2.26 -13.62 -1.96
N ASN A 164 -3.54 -14.00 -1.97
CA ASN A 164 -4.25 -14.52 -0.79
C ASN A 164 -4.14 -13.62 0.45
N GLY A 165 -4.20 -12.29 0.24
CA GLY A 165 -4.09 -11.28 1.30
C GLY A 165 -2.66 -10.95 1.75
N VAL A 166 -1.65 -11.68 1.28
CA VAL A 166 -0.24 -11.42 1.58
C VAL A 166 0.36 -10.55 0.48
N GLN A 167 0.94 -9.41 0.84
CA GLN A 167 1.60 -8.53 -0.14
C GLN A 167 2.87 -9.18 -0.67
N THR A 168 2.95 -9.33 -2.00
CA THR A 168 4.06 -9.97 -2.70
C THR A 168 4.92 -8.98 -3.48
N VAL A 169 4.33 -7.84 -3.88
CA VAL A 169 5.00 -6.78 -4.63
C VAL A 169 4.63 -5.42 -4.05
N ASP A 170 5.62 -4.54 -3.95
CA ASP A 170 5.47 -3.10 -3.78
C ASP A 170 6.56 -2.43 -4.60
N TYR A 171 6.20 -1.96 -5.79
CA TYR A 171 7.11 -1.45 -6.79
C TYR A 171 6.70 -0.06 -7.25
N THR A 172 7.65 0.83 -7.43
CA THR A 172 7.43 2.13 -8.06
C THR A 172 8.22 2.18 -9.37
N GLU A 173 7.52 2.39 -10.48
CA GLU A 173 8.13 2.57 -11.80
C GLU A 173 8.82 3.93 -11.85
N THR A 174 10.08 3.93 -12.25
CA THR A 174 10.90 5.14 -12.33
C THR A 174 11.14 5.62 -13.74
N ASP A 175 10.82 4.81 -14.75
CA ASP A 175 10.91 5.19 -16.15
C ASP A 175 9.62 5.95 -16.55
N PRO A 176 9.70 7.25 -16.81
CA PRO A 176 8.53 8.06 -17.16
C PRO A 176 7.94 7.71 -18.54
N THR A 177 8.64 6.90 -19.35
CA THR A 177 8.14 6.46 -20.65
C THR A 177 7.22 5.25 -20.55
N VAL A 178 7.17 4.60 -19.38
CA VAL A 178 6.25 3.48 -19.13
C VAL A 178 4.86 4.02 -18.88
N GLU A 179 3.93 3.59 -19.72
CA GLU A 179 2.54 4.05 -19.66
C GLU A 179 1.84 3.59 -18.39
N THR A 180 1.03 4.48 -17.82
CA THR A 180 0.21 4.23 -16.63
C THR A 180 -1.22 3.83 -16.96
N THR A 181 -1.55 3.71 -18.27
CA THR A 181 -2.87 3.28 -18.77
C THR A 181 -2.74 2.09 -19.70
N GLY A 182 -3.81 1.33 -19.86
CA GLY A 182 -3.87 0.21 -20.79
C GLY A 182 -4.94 -0.80 -20.42
N ILE A 183 -5.01 -1.86 -21.19
CA ILE A 183 -5.96 -2.96 -21.01
C ILE A 183 -5.60 -3.85 -19.83
N ILE A 184 -6.58 -4.58 -19.33
CA ILE A 184 -6.43 -5.74 -18.45
C ILE A 184 -6.62 -6.99 -19.29
N ALA A 185 -5.78 -8.01 -19.10
CA ALA A 185 -5.96 -9.28 -19.78
C ALA A 185 -5.61 -10.45 -18.86
N VAL A 186 -6.28 -11.58 -19.07
CA VAL A 186 -5.95 -12.86 -18.43
C VAL A 186 -5.28 -13.77 -19.45
N GLN A 187 -4.27 -14.52 -19.02
CA GLN A 187 -3.38 -15.31 -19.87
C GLN A 187 -3.46 -16.80 -19.59
N ILE A 188 -3.37 -17.62 -20.65
CA ILE A 188 -2.81 -18.97 -20.58
C ILE A 188 -1.45 -18.98 -21.27
N HIS A 189 -0.43 -19.56 -20.61
CA HIS A 189 0.90 -19.67 -21.18
C HIS A 189 1.00 -20.86 -22.14
N GLY A 190 1.69 -20.66 -23.25
CA GLY A 190 1.99 -21.71 -24.20
C GLY A 190 2.98 -22.77 -23.69
N ASN A 191 3.17 -23.80 -24.51
CA ASN A 191 4.08 -24.90 -24.22
C ASN A 191 3.81 -25.68 -22.91
N SER A 192 2.56 -25.73 -22.49
CA SER A 192 2.13 -26.48 -21.29
C SER A 192 0.88 -27.30 -21.60
N THR A 193 0.70 -28.40 -20.86
CA THR A 193 -0.58 -29.10 -20.74
C THR A 193 -1.21 -28.64 -19.44
N ALA A 194 -2.03 -27.58 -19.54
CA ALA A 194 -2.56 -26.86 -18.40
C ALA A 194 -3.94 -26.30 -18.67
N ILE A 195 -4.70 -26.07 -17.62
CA ILE A 195 -5.97 -25.35 -17.62
C ILE A 195 -5.90 -24.23 -16.60
N VAL A 196 -6.28 -23.03 -17.03
CA VAL A 196 -6.38 -21.84 -16.17
C VAL A 196 -7.81 -21.37 -16.11
N ARG A 197 -8.23 -20.88 -14.95
CA ARG A 197 -9.56 -20.32 -14.70
C ARG A 197 -9.46 -19.00 -13.96
N TYR A 198 -10.27 -18.02 -14.38
CA TYR A 198 -10.36 -16.70 -13.77
C TYR A 198 -11.81 -16.34 -13.52
N LYS A 199 -12.16 -15.87 -12.32
CA LYS A 199 -13.51 -15.43 -11.99
C LYS A 199 -13.53 -14.30 -10.97
N ASP A 200 -14.71 -13.81 -10.68
CA ASP A 200 -14.96 -12.71 -9.74
C ASP A 200 -14.04 -11.51 -10.05
N ILE A 201 -13.85 -11.25 -11.36
CA ILE A 201 -12.98 -10.16 -11.84
C ILE A 201 -13.75 -8.86 -11.66
N ALA A 202 -13.22 -7.97 -10.84
CA ALA A 202 -13.87 -6.71 -10.57
C ALA A 202 -12.83 -5.60 -10.35
N ILE A 203 -13.19 -4.38 -10.69
CA ILE A 203 -12.33 -3.21 -10.66
C ILE A 203 -12.97 -2.05 -9.91
N THR A 204 -12.15 -1.31 -9.19
CA THR A 204 -12.45 0.04 -8.72
C THR A 204 -11.53 0.99 -9.44
N GLU A 205 -12.06 1.81 -10.34
CA GLU A 205 -11.27 2.85 -11.00
C GLU A 205 -10.99 3.98 -10.02
N LEU A 206 -9.71 4.35 -9.90
CA LEU A 206 -9.26 5.44 -9.07
C LEU A 206 -9.15 6.69 -9.96
N THR A 207 -9.80 7.77 -9.57
CA THR A 207 -9.66 9.03 -10.32
C THR A 207 -8.28 9.64 -10.05
N ALA A 208 -7.59 10.09 -11.10
CA ALA A 208 -6.30 10.76 -10.97
C ALA A 208 -6.39 11.91 -9.96
N GLY A 209 -5.53 11.89 -8.96
CA GLY A 209 -5.59 12.84 -7.83
C GLY A 209 -6.40 12.34 -6.64
N HIS A 210 -6.77 11.08 -6.63
CA HIS A 210 -7.29 10.45 -5.43
C HIS A 210 -6.16 10.32 -4.41
N ALA A 211 -6.02 11.38 -3.59
CA ALA A 211 -5.62 11.13 -2.22
C ALA A 211 -6.60 10.06 -1.70
N ILE A 212 -6.09 8.93 -1.22
CA ILE A 212 -6.88 7.96 -0.47
C ILE A 212 -7.83 8.80 0.38
N GLU A 213 -9.17 8.75 0.11
CA GLU A 213 -10.10 9.43 1.00
C GLU A 213 -9.75 8.90 2.39
N PRO A 214 -9.21 9.72 3.28
CA PRO A 214 -8.73 9.23 4.53
C PRO A 214 -9.92 8.57 5.22
N ALA A 215 -9.74 7.33 5.63
CA ALA A 215 -10.65 6.71 6.59
C ALA A 215 -11.00 7.77 7.62
N ALA A 216 -12.27 7.86 8.01
CA ALA A 216 -12.83 8.97 8.79
C ALA A 216 -11.81 9.58 9.75
N LYS A 217 -11.54 10.89 9.62
CA LYS A 217 -10.54 11.61 10.41
C LYS A 217 -10.66 11.26 11.89
N VAL A 218 -9.67 10.59 12.43
CA VAL A 218 -9.59 10.26 13.84
C VAL A 218 -8.81 11.35 14.54
N MET A 219 -9.43 12.05 15.46
CA MET A 219 -8.75 13.00 16.34
C MET A 219 -7.96 12.21 17.38
N LEU A 220 -6.64 12.27 17.31
CA LEU A 220 -5.75 11.60 18.26
C LEU A 220 -5.63 12.37 19.58
N PHE A 221 -6.00 13.63 19.61
CA PHE A 221 -5.98 14.50 20.77
C PHE A 221 -7.28 15.31 20.84
N ASP A 222 -7.89 15.32 22.01
CA ASP A 222 -9.20 15.96 22.25
C ASP A 222 -9.10 17.42 22.75
N GLY A 223 -7.88 17.93 22.90
CA GLY A 223 -7.62 19.26 23.44
C GLY A 223 -7.74 19.36 24.97
N LYS A 224 -8.03 18.25 25.68
CA LYS A 224 -8.34 18.29 27.12
C LYS A 224 -7.49 17.36 27.96
N SER A 225 -7.20 16.16 27.46
CA SER A 225 -6.49 15.13 28.20
C SER A 225 -5.45 14.43 27.35
N LEU A 226 -4.59 13.65 27.99
CA LEU A 226 -3.67 12.70 27.33
C LEU A 226 -4.28 11.30 27.21
N ASP A 227 -5.59 11.17 27.27
CA ASP A 227 -6.26 9.90 27.07
C ASP A 227 -5.97 9.36 25.67
N GLY A 228 -5.61 8.08 25.59
CA GLY A 228 -5.15 7.48 24.36
C GLY A 228 -3.64 7.66 24.06
N TRP A 229 -2.90 8.31 24.98
CA TRP A 229 -1.47 8.52 24.90
C TRP A 229 -0.72 7.88 26.07
N ILE A 230 0.49 7.38 25.82
CA ILE A 230 1.36 6.76 26.81
C ILE A 230 2.68 7.50 26.82
N PRO A 231 3.04 8.20 27.92
CA PRO A 231 4.34 8.82 28.06
C PRO A 231 5.41 7.76 28.35
N PHE A 232 6.60 7.97 27.81
CA PHE A 232 7.77 7.15 28.08
C PHE A 232 9.02 8.00 28.29
N SER A 233 9.77 7.73 29.36
CA SER A 233 11.10 8.25 29.59
C SER A 233 11.94 7.22 30.35
N PRO A 234 13.13 6.82 29.87
CA PRO A 234 13.98 5.87 30.56
C PRO A 234 14.59 6.43 31.83
N GLU A 235 14.65 7.76 32.03
CA GLU A 235 15.19 8.42 33.23
C GLU A 235 14.20 8.40 34.40
N VAL A 236 12.90 8.20 34.10
CA VAL A 236 11.82 8.15 35.10
C VAL A 236 11.61 6.73 35.66
N GLY A 237 12.31 5.75 35.13
CA GLY A 237 12.28 4.34 35.54
C GLY A 237 11.84 3.41 34.41
N LYS A 238 12.54 2.29 34.27
CA LYS A 238 12.30 1.29 33.24
C LYS A 238 10.85 0.81 33.29
N GLY A 239 10.07 1.15 32.24
CA GLY A 239 8.72 0.65 32.04
C GLY A 239 7.65 1.22 32.99
N LYS A 240 7.90 2.35 33.64
CA LYS A 240 6.89 3.07 34.43
C LYS A 240 6.44 4.30 33.66
N GLU A 241 5.14 4.50 33.64
CA GLU A 241 4.52 5.73 33.13
C GLU A 241 4.98 6.92 33.97
N ASP A 242 5.21 8.06 33.33
CA ASP A 242 5.67 9.31 33.93
C ASP A 242 4.80 9.79 35.13
N ASN A 243 3.52 9.44 35.12
CA ASN A 243 2.56 9.78 36.17
C ASN A 243 2.93 9.24 37.56
N SER A 244 3.88 8.30 37.71
CA SER A 244 4.24 7.70 38.96
C SER A 244 5.31 8.48 39.75
N THR A 245 5.99 9.44 39.12
CA THR A 245 7.15 10.15 39.71
C THR A 245 6.89 11.62 39.99
N GLY A 246 5.75 12.17 39.59
CA GLY A 246 5.44 13.59 39.72
C GLY A 246 6.18 14.49 38.71
N VAL A 247 7.04 13.93 37.86
CA VAL A 247 7.73 14.68 36.79
C VAL A 247 6.81 14.74 35.59
N LYS A 248 6.18 15.88 35.37
CA LYS A 248 5.30 16.09 34.21
C LYS A 248 6.09 16.61 33.02
N VAL A 249 6.65 15.71 32.22
CA VAL A 249 7.29 16.07 30.95
C VAL A 249 6.22 16.53 29.97
N TRP A 250 5.05 15.89 30.02
CA TRP A 250 3.92 16.16 29.13
C TRP A 250 2.73 16.70 29.92
N SER A 251 2.14 17.75 29.43
CA SER A 251 0.93 18.34 30.03
C SER A 251 0.01 18.89 28.95
N VAL A 252 -1.27 19.07 29.27
CA VAL A 252 -2.22 19.77 28.41
C VAL A 252 -2.51 21.15 29.02
N ARG A 253 -2.33 22.21 28.21
CA ARG A 253 -2.64 23.59 28.58
C ARG A 253 -3.26 24.29 27.37
N ASP A 254 -4.34 24.99 27.56
CA ASP A 254 -5.01 25.79 26.51
C ASP A 254 -5.28 25.01 25.21
N GLY A 255 -5.67 23.73 25.33
CA GLY A 255 -5.95 22.88 24.17
C GLY A 255 -4.73 22.34 23.45
N VAL A 256 -3.54 22.48 24.02
CA VAL A 256 -2.25 22.09 23.41
C VAL A 256 -1.49 21.11 24.29
N ILE A 257 -0.83 20.13 23.70
CA ILE A 257 0.12 19.26 24.37
C ILE A 257 1.45 20.01 24.53
N HIS A 258 1.88 20.22 25.75
CA HIS A 258 3.16 20.84 26.09
C HIS A 258 4.19 19.79 26.48
N CYS A 259 5.43 19.95 25.98
CA CYS A 259 6.58 19.12 26.32
C CYS A 259 7.68 19.98 26.96
N GLU A 260 8.06 19.65 28.21
CA GLU A 260 9.14 20.33 28.92
C GLU A 260 10.55 19.89 28.46
N GLY A 261 10.63 18.81 27.64
CA GLY A 261 11.85 18.30 27.03
C GLY A 261 12.84 17.63 27.97
N LYS A 262 12.58 17.58 29.28
CA LYS A 262 13.40 16.90 30.26
C LYS A 262 12.54 16.25 31.35
N PRO A 263 12.83 14.99 31.74
CA PRO A 263 13.81 14.09 31.13
C PRO A 263 13.45 13.75 29.64
N LYS A 264 14.43 13.27 28.86
CA LYS A 264 14.22 12.86 27.47
C LYS A 264 13.26 11.68 27.39
N GLY A 265 12.41 11.69 26.39
CA GLY A 265 11.42 10.65 26.16
C GLY A 265 10.50 11.00 24.98
N TYR A 266 9.40 10.29 24.89
CA TYR A 266 8.36 10.57 23.89
C TYR A 266 6.97 10.30 24.46
N LEU A 267 5.97 10.84 23.79
CA LEU A 267 4.57 10.53 24.00
C LEU A 267 4.09 9.70 22.78
N ARG A 268 3.62 8.49 23.01
CA ARG A 268 3.12 7.62 21.93
C ARG A 268 1.63 7.35 22.06
N THR A 269 0.99 7.03 20.96
CA THR A 269 -0.37 6.53 20.95
C THR A 269 -0.48 5.18 21.65
N SER A 270 -1.59 4.95 22.36
CA SER A 270 -1.89 3.65 22.99
C SER A 270 -2.31 2.58 21.99
N LYS A 271 -2.74 2.98 20.78
CA LYS A 271 -3.10 2.12 19.67
C LYS A 271 -2.05 2.16 18.59
N ASP A 272 -1.91 1.06 17.87
CA ASP A 272 -1.08 0.98 16.68
C ASP A 272 -1.86 1.43 15.44
N TYR A 273 -1.15 2.04 14.49
CA TYR A 273 -1.70 2.52 13.23
C TYR A 273 -0.82 2.06 12.07
N ALA A 274 -1.46 1.69 10.96
CA ALA A 274 -0.81 1.35 9.70
C ALA A 274 -1.53 2.03 8.55
N ASN A 275 -0.80 2.41 7.49
CA ASN A 275 -1.36 3.05 6.30
C ASN A 275 -2.19 4.31 6.64
N TYR A 276 -1.55 5.31 7.21
CA TYR A 276 -2.20 6.53 7.68
C TYR A 276 -1.60 7.77 7.02
N GLN A 277 -2.40 8.83 6.98
CA GLN A 277 -1.95 10.20 6.84
C GLN A 277 -2.02 10.86 8.21
N LEU A 278 -0.92 11.41 8.69
CA LEU A 278 -0.84 12.13 9.96
C LEU A 278 -0.73 13.63 9.69
N HIS A 279 -1.63 14.40 10.28
CA HIS A 279 -1.51 15.86 10.34
C HIS A 279 -1.32 16.27 11.80
N LEU A 280 -0.35 17.14 12.05
CA LEU A 280 -0.11 17.78 13.33
C LEU A 280 0.39 19.20 13.14
N GLU A 281 0.16 20.03 14.14
CA GLU A 281 0.71 21.37 14.21
C GLU A 281 1.66 21.46 15.41
N TRP A 282 2.72 22.23 15.27
CA TRP A 282 3.73 22.41 16.31
C TRP A 282 4.33 23.82 16.29
N ARG A 283 4.83 24.28 17.44
CA ARG A 283 5.58 25.52 17.58
C ARG A 283 6.58 25.45 18.73
N TRP A 284 7.54 26.35 18.71
CA TRP A 284 8.50 26.56 19.79
C TRP A 284 8.04 27.68 20.71
N ASP A 285 7.73 27.37 21.98
CA ASP A 285 7.48 28.39 23.00
C ASP A 285 8.81 28.84 23.60
N GLY A 286 9.47 29.83 22.99
CA GLY A 286 10.77 30.35 23.44
C GLY A 286 11.93 29.93 22.53
N LYS A 287 13.09 29.58 23.12
CA LYS A 287 14.27 29.24 22.32
C LYS A 287 14.08 27.89 21.62
N PRO A 288 14.13 27.86 20.28
CA PRO A 288 14.02 26.62 19.53
C PRO A 288 15.15 25.64 19.85
N THR A 289 14.84 24.36 19.84
CA THR A 289 15.81 23.28 20.09
C THR A 289 15.60 22.12 19.13
N ASN A 290 15.40 20.92 19.64
CA ASN A 290 15.21 19.70 18.87
C ASN A 290 13.99 18.90 19.35
N SER A 291 13.18 18.44 18.41
CA SER A 291 12.08 17.52 18.61
C SER A 291 11.84 16.75 17.33
N GLY A 292 10.94 15.76 17.34
CA GLY A 292 10.60 14.99 16.16
C GLY A 292 9.34 14.17 16.35
N VAL A 293 8.80 13.67 15.27
CA VAL A 293 7.63 12.77 15.24
C VAL A 293 8.10 11.38 14.83
N LEU A 294 8.01 10.41 15.74
CA LEU A 294 8.42 9.02 15.49
C LEU A 294 7.28 8.27 14.80
N LEU A 295 7.43 8.02 13.51
CA LEU A 295 6.48 7.28 12.67
C LEU A 295 6.83 5.79 12.66
N HIS A 296 5.82 4.92 12.60
CA HIS A 296 5.99 3.47 12.56
C HIS A 296 6.90 2.92 13.67
N LYS A 297 6.83 3.51 14.87
CA LYS A 297 7.58 3.03 16.02
C LYS A 297 7.26 1.55 16.25
N SER A 298 8.29 0.73 16.33
CA SER A 298 8.18 -0.71 16.57
C SER A 298 9.12 -1.20 17.67
N GLY A 299 8.84 -2.41 18.18
CA GLY A 299 9.61 -3.00 19.26
C GLY A 299 9.34 -2.36 20.62
N PRO A 300 10.18 -2.67 21.65
CA PRO A 300 9.99 -2.22 23.02
C PRO A 300 10.14 -0.70 23.17
N ASP A 301 9.62 -0.16 24.27
CA ASP A 301 9.85 1.23 24.62
C ASP A 301 11.30 1.40 25.14
N ILE A 302 12.08 2.09 24.33
CA ILE A 302 13.46 2.52 24.60
C ILE A 302 13.62 3.96 24.09
N LEU A 303 14.64 4.69 24.55
CA LEU A 303 14.79 6.12 24.23
C LEU A 303 14.78 6.41 22.71
N TRP A 304 15.41 5.56 21.93
CA TRP A 304 15.45 5.64 20.47
C TRP A 304 14.92 4.33 19.87
N PRO A 305 13.59 4.15 19.81
CA PRO A 305 13.00 2.92 19.28
C PRO A 305 13.17 2.85 17.75
N THR A 306 13.07 1.66 17.20
CA THR A 306 13.04 1.49 15.74
C THR A 306 11.88 2.28 15.15
N SER A 307 12.18 3.27 14.30
CA SER A 307 11.19 4.21 13.78
C SER A 307 11.75 5.04 12.61
N ILE A 308 10.88 5.76 11.95
CA ILE A 308 11.22 6.86 11.05
C ILE A 308 10.89 8.15 11.81
N GLU A 309 11.86 9.02 12.03
CA GLU A 309 11.61 10.32 12.65
C GLU A 309 11.44 11.38 11.59
N ALA A 310 10.26 12.04 11.56
CA ALA A 310 10.07 13.30 10.88
C ALA A 310 10.61 14.40 11.80
N GLN A 311 11.70 15.01 11.38
CA GLN A 311 12.48 15.95 12.19
C GLN A 311 11.78 17.30 12.36
N LEU A 312 11.72 17.81 13.59
CA LEU A 312 11.22 19.13 13.94
C LEU A 312 12.32 20.07 14.50
N MET A 313 13.57 19.63 14.52
CA MET A 313 14.68 20.49 14.95
C MET A 313 14.69 21.79 14.17
N HIS A 314 14.80 22.91 14.87
CA HIS A 314 14.84 24.23 14.26
C HIS A 314 15.86 24.31 13.11
N GLU A 315 15.46 24.91 11.98
CA GLU A 315 16.18 24.99 10.70
C GLU A 315 16.36 23.65 9.96
N ASN A 316 16.04 22.52 10.60
CA ASN A 316 16.13 21.18 10.02
C ASN A 316 14.79 20.46 9.91
N ALA A 317 13.68 21.12 10.21
CA ALA A 317 12.36 20.57 10.02
C ALA A 317 12.18 20.10 8.56
N GLY A 318 11.60 18.89 8.39
CA GLY A 318 11.46 18.23 7.08
C GLY A 318 12.58 17.24 6.73
N ASP A 319 13.65 17.12 7.54
CA ASP A 319 14.58 16.00 7.42
C ASP A 319 13.94 14.72 7.94
N PHE A 320 14.44 13.56 7.48
CA PHE A 320 14.07 12.25 8.03
C PHE A 320 15.27 11.57 8.69
N TYR A 321 15.02 10.95 9.84
CA TYR A 321 15.98 10.04 10.48
C TYR A 321 15.42 8.63 10.50
N LEU A 322 16.21 7.67 10.03
CA LEU A 322 15.96 6.25 10.23
C LEU A 322 16.64 5.83 11.53
N ILE A 323 15.88 5.41 12.51
CA ILE A 323 16.38 4.96 13.79
C ILE A 323 16.32 3.44 13.84
N ASN A 324 17.47 2.78 14.00
CA ASN A 324 17.61 1.32 14.00
C ASN A 324 17.06 0.62 12.74
N LEU A 325 16.97 1.35 11.62
CA LEU A 325 16.60 0.83 10.31
C LEU A 325 17.81 0.87 9.37
N SER A 326 17.91 -0.10 8.47
CA SER A 326 19.12 -0.30 7.67
C SER A 326 19.21 0.65 6.47
N SER A 327 18.10 0.93 5.80
CA SER A 327 18.10 1.76 4.59
C SER A 327 16.71 2.30 4.25
N MET A 328 16.68 3.33 3.39
CA MET A 328 15.47 3.86 2.76
C MET A 328 15.78 4.28 1.31
N THR A 329 14.75 4.45 0.51
CA THR A 329 14.89 5.04 -0.83
C THR A 329 14.37 6.47 -0.81
N VAL A 330 15.18 7.42 -1.25
CA VAL A 330 14.82 8.84 -1.39
C VAL A 330 15.04 9.24 -2.84
N ASN A 331 13.99 9.69 -3.52
CA ASN A 331 14.03 10.08 -4.94
C ASN A 331 14.70 9.01 -5.83
N GLY A 332 14.30 7.74 -5.65
CA GLY A 332 14.83 6.61 -6.42
C GLY A 332 16.26 6.18 -6.03
N LYS A 333 16.91 6.86 -5.11
CA LYS A 333 18.26 6.51 -4.63
C LYS A 333 18.18 5.85 -3.26
N GLN A 334 18.81 4.69 -3.13
CA GLN A 334 18.95 4.02 -1.85
C GLN A 334 19.91 4.79 -0.94
N VAL A 335 19.49 5.09 0.27
CA VAL A 335 20.27 5.70 1.34
C VAL A 335 20.48 4.64 2.42
N GLY A 336 21.73 4.29 2.73
CA GLY A 336 22.10 3.14 3.57
C GLY A 336 22.39 1.87 2.75
N PRO A 337 22.79 0.76 3.43
CA PRO A 337 22.90 0.61 4.88
C PRO A 337 24.06 1.43 5.48
N VAL A 338 23.92 1.76 6.75
CA VAL A 338 25.00 2.39 7.54
C VAL A 338 25.20 1.64 8.84
N GLU A 339 26.41 1.56 9.34
CA GLU A 339 26.77 0.92 10.61
C GLU A 339 26.36 1.73 11.85
N LYS A 340 25.71 2.87 11.65
CA LYS A 340 25.28 3.76 12.73
C LYS A 340 23.83 3.49 13.14
N PRO A 341 23.46 3.72 14.41
CA PRO A 341 22.10 3.49 14.88
C PRO A 341 21.06 4.45 14.28
N TYR A 342 21.49 5.46 13.54
CA TYR A 342 20.60 6.38 12.82
C TYR A 342 21.21 6.83 11.49
N LEU A 343 20.35 7.03 10.50
CA LEU A 343 20.68 7.55 9.19
C LEU A 343 19.84 8.78 8.91
N ARG A 344 20.47 9.89 8.56
CA ARG A 344 19.78 11.13 8.20
C ARG A 344 19.62 11.24 6.68
N ALA A 345 18.38 11.42 6.23
CA ALA A 345 18.07 11.89 4.89
C ALA A 345 17.63 13.36 4.97
N LYS A 346 18.43 14.24 4.37
CA LYS A 346 18.14 15.66 4.35
C LYS A 346 16.91 15.95 3.48
N LYS A 347 16.12 16.94 3.88
CA LYS A 347 15.06 17.51 3.06
C LYS A 347 15.61 17.99 1.71
N GLN A 348 14.78 17.88 0.68
CA GLN A 348 15.16 18.25 -0.70
C GLN A 348 14.94 19.73 -0.97
N GLU A 349 13.97 20.33 -0.29
CA GLU A 349 13.57 21.72 -0.43
C GLU A 349 14.07 22.56 0.77
N LEU A 350 14.11 23.88 0.61
CA LEU A 350 14.38 24.78 1.71
C LEU A 350 13.29 24.66 2.78
N SER A 351 13.66 24.82 4.03
CA SER A 351 12.68 24.85 5.12
C SER A 351 11.76 26.05 4.98
N ASN A 352 10.46 25.78 5.08
CA ASN A 352 9.42 26.79 5.20
C ASN A 352 8.92 26.91 6.65
N GLU A 353 9.77 26.56 7.61
CA GLU A 353 9.49 26.70 9.03
C GLU A 353 9.18 28.15 9.40
N ASN A 354 8.08 28.37 10.09
CA ASN A 354 7.68 29.68 10.59
C ASN A 354 8.59 30.11 11.77
N PRO A 355 8.71 31.42 12.02
CA PRO A 355 9.48 31.92 13.15
C PRO A 355 9.06 31.31 14.49
N PRO A 356 9.98 31.21 15.47
CA PRO A 356 9.64 30.77 16.82
C PRO A 356 8.46 31.55 17.42
N GLY A 357 7.52 30.81 18.02
CA GLY A 357 6.25 31.35 18.52
C GLY A 357 5.08 31.24 17.54
N GLU A 358 5.35 30.99 16.28
CA GLU A 358 4.32 30.76 15.27
C GLU A 358 4.09 29.25 15.02
N TRP A 359 2.86 28.89 14.61
CA TRP A 359 2.51 27.50 14.34
C TRP A 359 3.03 27.05 12.98
N ASN A 360 3.54 25.83 12.94
CA ASN A 360 3.92 25.05 11.77
C ASN A 360 2.98 23.86 11.61
N SER A 361 2.87 23.32 10.39
CA SER A 361 2.05 22.12 10.11
C SER A 361 2.79 21.13 9.20
#